data_3bb97d1a106fb81f441e96786f369c7c
#
_entry.id   3bb97d1a106fb81f441e96786f369c7c
#
_cell.length_a   1.000
_cell.length_b   1.000
_cell.length_c   1.000
_cell.angle_alpha   90.00
_cell.angle_beta   90.00
_cell.angle_gamma   90.00
#
_symmetry.space_group_name_H-M   'P 1'
#
loop_
_entity.id
_entity.type
_entity.pdbx_description
1 polymer ?
#
loop_
_entity_poly.entity_id
_entity_poly.type
_entity_poly.pdbx_seq_one_letter_code
_entity_poly.pdbx_strand_id
1 'polypeptide(L)'
;RGTLEIWRSEAKDRTLYTLDVRTQEEYEEGHVAGVKHIAGGQLVQETDAHLGTWGARVVLFDDNGIRATATASWLSQMGWEVAITTNAEAGGKIVTGPHLPVVQGLDSSKVMRISPGELRNKLKRGEVTVIDLNWSRGYYEGHIPNARFAIRSRLDADLGKLPEAGELVFTSPDG
;
A
#
# COMPACT_ATOMS: atom_id res chain seq x y z
N ARG A 1 27.85 4.28 -15.04
CA ARG A 1 26.77 4.19 -14.02
C ARG A 1 25.45 4.08 -14.77
N GLY A 2 24.64 3.08 -14.41
CA GLY A 2 23.33 2.87 -15.05
C GLY A 2 22.32 3.96 -14.65
N THR A 3 21.28 4.15 -15.45
CA THR A 3 20.23 5.16 -15.23
C THR A 3 19.64 5.06 -13.81
N LEU A 4 19.40 3.85 -13.31
CA LEU A 4 18.86 3.63 -11.98
C LEU A 4 19.77 4.17 -10.86
N GLU A 5 21.09 3.99 -10.95
CA GLU A 5 22.03 4.51 -9.95
C GLU A 5 22.04 6.04 -9.94
N ILE A 6 22.02 6.66 -11.12
CA ILE A 6 21.95 8.12 -11.26
C ILE A 6 20.65 8.63 -10.62
N TRP A 7 19.52 8.05 -10.96
CA TRP A 7 18.22 8.48 -10.44
C TRP A 7 18.08 8.26 -8.93
N ARG A 8 18.63 7.17 -8.39
CA ARG A 8 18.71 6.96 -6.94
C ARG A 8 19.55 8.03 -6.22
N SER A 9 20.66 8.46 -6.82
CA SER A 9 21.49 9.52 -6.24
C SER A 9 20.82 10.89 -6.24
N GLU A 10 19.89 11.13 -7.16
CA GLU A 10 19.12 12.36 -7.31
C GLU A 10 17.73 12.30 -6.63
N ALA A 11 17.37 11.18 -6.01
CA ALA A 11 16.03 10.98 -5.43
C ALA A 11 15.70 11.94 -4.27
N LYS A 12 16.71 12.56 -3.64
CA LYS A 12 16.52 13.61 -2.63
C LYS A 12 15.97 14.91 -3.21
N ASP A 13 16.22 15.18 -4.50
CA ASP A 13 15.84 16.41 -5.18
C ASP A 13 14.62 16.19 -6.11
N ARG A 14 14.32 14.94 -6.43
CA ARG A 14 13.22 14.58 -7.32
C ARG A 14 12.64 13.21 -6.96
N THR A 15 11.33 13.12 -6.79
CA THR A 15 10.64 11.88 -6.44
C THR A 15 10.96 10.76 -7.44
N LEU A 16 11.26 9.59 -6.92
CA LEU A 16 11.54 8.37 -7.67
C LEU A 16 10.59 7.25 -7.20
N TYR A 17 9.81 6.72 -8.13
CA TYR A 17 9.03 5.51 -7.93
C TYR A 17 9.77 4.30 -8.49
N THR A 18 9.81 3.22 -7.73
CA THR A 18 10.37 1.93 -8.13
C THR A 18 9.27 0.88 -8.02
N LEU A 19 8.82 0.35 -9.15
CA LEU A 19 7.62 -0.47 -9.27
C LEU A 19 7.93 -1.77 -10.02
N ASP A 20 7.54 -2.89 -9.44
CA ASP A 20 7.58 -4.20 -10.11
C ASP A 20 6.24 -4.42 -10.81
N VAL A 21 6.29 -4.65 -12.13
CA VAL A 21 5.10 -4.72 -12.98
C VAL A 21 4.70 -6.16 -13.35
N ARG A 22 5.29 -7.14 -12.69
CA ARG A 22 4.96 -8.55 -12.85
C ARG A 22 3.60 -8.89 -12.21
N THR A 23 3.23 -10.15 -12.15
CA THR A 23 2.07 -10.58 -11.36
C THR A 23 2.39 -10.56 -9.87
N GLN A 24 1.36 -10.57 -9.03
CA GLN A 24 1.55 -10.59 -7.59
C GLN A 24 2.30 -11.84 -7.13
N GLU A 25 1.98 -12.99 -7.70
CA GLU A 25 2.61 -14.27 -7.39
C GLU A 25 4.11 -14.23 -7.69
N GLU A 26 4.50 -13.78 -8.88
CA GLU A 26 5.92 -13.64 -9.28
C GLU A 26 6.67 -12.64 -8.38
N TYR A 27 6.02 -11.55 -7.99
CA TYR A 27 6.58 -10.58 -7.06
C TYR A 27 6.81 -11.20 -5.68
N GLU A 28 5.84 -11.93 -5.14
CA GLU A 28 5.93 -12.56 -3.82
C GLU A 28 6.93 -13.71 -3.77
N GLU A 29 7.15 -14.41 -4.89
CA GLU A 29 8.22 -15.41 -5.03
C GLU A 29 9.61 -14.79 -4.90
N GLY A 30 9.80 -13.56 -5.36
CA GLY A 30 11.07 -12.86 -5.19
C GLY A 30 11.13 -11.51 -5.91
N HIS A 31 11.46 -10.46 -5.18
CA HIS A 31 11.60 -9.10 -5.71
C HIS A 31 12.75 -8.35 -5.03
N VAL A 32 13.19 -7.25 -5.63
CA VAL A 32 14.21 -6.38 -5.04
C VAL A 32 13.62 -5.63 -3.86
N ALA A 33 14.29 -5.67 -2.72
CA ALA A 33 13.84 -5.02 -1.49
C ALA A 33 13.55 -3.53 -1.69
N GLY A 34 12.39 -3.09 -1.24
CA GLY A 34 11.93 -1.69 -1.34
C GLY A 34 11.24 -1.33 -2.67
N VAL A 35 11.19 -2.23 -3.64
CA VAL A 35 10.38 -2.07 -4.84
C VAL A 35 8.93 -2.45 -4.52
N LYS A 36 7.98 -1.62 -4.92
CA LYS A 36 6.54 -1.88 -4.71
C LYS A 36 5.97 -2.66 -5.89
N HIS A 37 4.98 -3.48 -5.62
CA HIS A 37 4.24 -4.19 -6.66
C HIS A 37 3.05 -3.39 -7.18
N ILE A 38 2.89 -3.39 -8.48
CA ILE A 38 1.66 -3.05 -9.18
C ILE A 38 1.70 -3.63 -10.60
N ALA A 39 0.77 -4.50 -10.95
CA ALA A 39 0.70 -5.09 -12.29
C ALA A 39 0.65 -4.00 -13.37
N GLY A 40 1.46 -4.14 -14.44
CA GLY A 40 1.68 -3.08 -15.42
C GLY A 40 0.41 -2.55 -16.08
N GLY A 41 -0.57 -3.42 -16.38
CA GLY A 41 -1.87 -3.00 -16.91
C GLY A 41 -2.66 -2.13 -15.92
N GLN A 42 -2.63 -2.49 -14.64
CA GLN A 42 -3.31 -1.74 -13.59
C GLN A 42 -2.63 -0.39 -13.34
N LEU A 43 -1.30 -0.35 -13.33
CA LEU A 43 -0.55 0.90 -13.22
C LEU A 43 -0.92 1.92 -14.31
N VAL A 44 -1.14 1.46 -15.55
CA VAL A 44 -1.56 2.33 -16.65
C VAL A 44 -3.00 2.82 -16.48
N GLN A 45 -3.90 1.96 -16.01
CA GLN A 45 -5.32 2.29 -15.83
C GLN A 45 -5.57 3.22 -14.63
N GLU A 46 -4.79 3.08 -13.56
CA GLU A 46 -4.96 3.76 -12.28
C GLU A 46 -3.69 4.55 -11.91
N THR A 47 -3.07 5.19 -12.91
CA THR A 47 -1.77 5.87 -12.75
C THR A 47 -1.78 6.89 -11.60
N ASP A 48 -2.83 7.67 -11.46
CA ASP A 48 -3.01 8.69 -10.43
C ASP A 48 -3.15 8.10 -9.01
N ALA A 49 -3.63 6.87 -8.87
CA ALA A 49 -3.67 6.18 -7.59
C ALA A 49 -2.27 5.74 -7.09
N HIS A 50 -1.35 5.49 -8.02
CA HIS A 50 -0.03 4.93 -7.73
C HIS A 50 1.12 5.93 -7.84
N LEU A 51 1.00 6.95 -8.70
CA LEU A 51 1.99 7.97 -8.99
C LEU A 51 1.47 9.36 -8.59
N GLY A 52 1.39 9.61 -7.28
CA GLY A 52 0.80 10.84 -6.73
C GLY A 52 1.62 12.12 -6.97
N THR A 53 2.86 12.04 -7.46
CA THR A 53 3.73 13.20 -7.70
C THR A 53 3.95 13.38 -9.18
N TRP A 54 3.33 14.41 -9.76
CA TRP A 54 3.53 14.76 -11.16
C TRP A 54 4.99 15.14 -11.43
N GLY A 55 5.54 14.70 -12.56
CA GLY A 55 6.93 14.94 -12.93
C GLY A 55 7.96 14.07 -12.16
N ALA A 56 7.51 13.13 -11.36
CA ALA A 56 8.39 12.12 -10.78
C ALA A 56 9.01 11.22 -11.85
N ARG A 57 10.12 10.58 -11.50
CA ARG A 57 10.73 9.52 -12.29
C ARG A 57 10.18 8.17 -11.89
N VAL A 58 10.04 7.25 -12.85
CA VAL A 58 9.49 5.92 -12.63
C VAL A 58 10.47 4.88 -13.15
N VAL A 59 10.88 3.93 -12.32
CA VAL A 59 11.65 2.76 -12.72
C VAL A 59 10.78 1.52 -12.61
N LEU A 60 10.61 0.83 -13.72
CA LEU A 60 9.82 -0.39 -13.81
C LEU A 60 10.72 -1.62 -13.76
N PHE A 61 10.38 -2.54 -12.89
CA PHE A 61 11.04 -3.83 -12.71
C PHE A 61 10.24 -4.94 -13.37
N ASP A 62 10.94 -5.84 -14.04
CA ASP A 62 10.38 -7.03 -14.67
C ASP A 62 11.45 -8.15 -14.68
N ASP A 63 11.11 -9.36 -15.03
CA ASP A 63 12.06 -10.47 -15.18
C ASP A 63 12.76 -10.47 -16.55
N ASN A 64 12.01 -10.20 -17.62
CA ASN A 64 12.49 -10.24 -19.01
C ASN A 64 12.32 -8.90 -19.75
N GLY A 65 11.81 -7.87 -19.11
CA GLY A 65 11.62 -6.53 -19.65
C GLY A 65 10.42 -6.35 -20.60
N ILE A 66 9.68 -7.39 -20.93
CA ILE A 66 8.58 -7.30 -21.92
C ILE A 66 7.42 -6.47 -21.35
N ARG A 67 6.94 -6.82 -20.16
CA ARG A 67 5.86 -6.10 -19.48
C ARG A 67 6.29 -4.69 -19.09
N ALA A 68 7.52 -4.54 -18.59
CA ALA A 68 8.07 -3.23 -18.27
C ALA A 68 8.16 -2.32 -19.50
N THR A 69 8.58 -2.86 -20.67
CA THR A 69 8.63 -2.08 -21.92
C THR A 69 7.24 -1.63 -22.37
N ALA A 70 6.25 -2.53 -22.35
CA ALA A 70 4.88 -2.20 -22.72
C ALA A 70 4.30 -1.12 -21.78
N THR A 71 4.46 -1.29 -20.47
CA THR A 71 4.00 -0.33 -19.46
C THR A 71 4.72 1.03 -19.60
N ALA A 72 6.05 1.01 -19.79
CA ALA A 72 6.85 2.22 -19.99
C ALA A 72 6.41 3.00 -21.23
N SER A 73 6.06 2.30 -22.32
CA SER A 73 5.56 2.93 -23.54
C SER A 73 4.30 3.76 -23.27
N TRP A 74 3.33 3.20 -22.53
CA TRP A 74 2.12 3.93 -22.16
C TRP A 74 2.40 5.10 -21.20
N LEU A 75 3.16 4.88 -20.15
CA LEU A 75 3.50 5.93 -19.20
C LEU A 75 4.27 7.08 -19.85
N SER A 76 5.19 6.78 -20.79
CA SER A 76 5.93 7.81 -21.53
C SER A 76 5.02 8.66 -22.42
N GLN A 77 4.03 8.04 -23.06
CA GLN A 77 3.00 8.77 -23.83
C GLN A 77 2.12 9.65 -22.94
N MET A 78 1.95 9.28 -21.67
CA MET A 78 1.26 10.08 -20.66
C MET A 78 2.14 11.19 -20.05
N GLY A 79 3.41 11.30 -20.49
CA GLY A 79 4.33 12.36 -20.06
C GLY A 79 5.23 12.01 -18.87
N TRP A 80 5.28 10.74 -18.46
CA TRP A 80 6.18 10.29 -17.39
C TRP A 80 7.60 10.02 -17.91
N GLU A 81 8.62 10.35 -17.11
CA GLU A 81 10.01 9.94 -17.35
C GLU A 81 10.23 8.54 -16.78
N VAL A 82 10.37 7.55 -17.67
CA VAL A 82 10.37 6.13 -17.30
C VAL A 82 11.67 5.46 -17.72
N ALA A 83 12.21 4.62 -16.84
CA ALA A 83 13.27 3.66 -17.14
C ALA A 83 12.81 2.24 -16.80
N ILE A 84 13.41 1.26 -17.45
CA ILE A 84 13.16 -0.16 -17.18
C ILE A 84 14.42 -0.85 -16.70
N THR A 85 14.28 -1.88 -15.89
CA THR A 85 15.37 -2.74 -15.44
C THR A 85 14.84 -4.13 -15.12
N THR A 86 15.72 -5.10 -15.06
CA THR A 86 15.42 -6.42 -14.52
C THR A 86 15.85 -6.53 -13.06
N ASN A 87 15.28 -7.47 -12.32
CA ASN A 87 15.71 -7.74 -10.94
C ASN A 87 17.20 -8.09 -10.87
N ALA A 88 17.72 -8.80 -11.87
CA ALA A 88 19.12 -9.18 -11.95
C ALA A 88 20.05 -7.98 -12.20
N GLU A 89 19.65 -7.06 -13.09
CA GLU A 89 20.44 -5.88 -13.47
C GLU A 89 20.41 -4.79 -12.39
N ALA A 90 19.29 -4.66 -11.70
CA ALA A 90 19.11 -3.64 -10.67
C ALA A 90 20.03 -3.83 -9.46
N GLY A 91 20.47 -5.04 -9.22
CA GLY A 91 21.20 -5.41 -8.00
C GLY A 91 20.33 -5.19 -6.75
N GLY A 92 20.81 -5.61 -5.62
CA GLY A 92 20.13 -5.42 -4.35
C GLY A 92 19.68 -6.76 -3.74
N LYS A 93 19.20 -6.69 -2.53
CA LYS A 93 18.73 -7.87 -1.80
C LYS A 93 17.38 -8.32 -2.37
N ILE A 94 17.29 -9.59 -2.73
CA ILE A 94 15.99 -10.21 -3.07
C ILE A 94 15.30 -10.61 -1.77
N VAL A 95 14.03 -10.28 -1.69
CA VAL A 95 13.12 -10.63 -0.60
C VAL A 95 11.88 -11.31 -1.16
N THR A 96 11.16 -12.05 -0.34
CA THR A 96 9.94 -12.79 -0.69
C THR A 96 8.76 -12.29 0.13
N GLY A 97 7.54 -12.56 -0.34
CA GLY A 97 6.30 -12.19 0.31
C GLY A 97 5.72 -10.85 -0.16
N PRO A 98 4.57 -10.44 0.36
CA PRO A 98 3.89 -9.23 -0.06
C PRO A 98 4.66 -7.97 0.36
N HIS A 99 4.43 -6.87 -0.37
CA HIS A 99 4.92 -5.56 0.05
C HIS A 99 4.20 -5.11 1.32
N LEU A 100 4.95 -4.94 2.40
CA LEU A 100 4.42 -4.35 3.62
C LEU A 100 4.64 -2.83 3.57
N PRO A 101 3.58 -2.02 3.53
CA PRO A 101 3.71 -0.57 3.49
C PRO A 101 4.35 -0.06 4.79
N VAL A 102 5.30 0.85 4.66
CA VAL A 102 5.83 1.60 5.81
C VAL A 102 4.83 2.69 6.15
N VAL A 103 4.10 2.51 7.24
CA VAL A 103 3.18 3.53 7.76
C VAL A 103 3.98 4.56 8.56
N GLN A 104 4.07 5.78 8.02
CA GLN A 104 4.79 6.85 8.70
C GLN A 104 4.08 7.23 10.01
N GLY A 105 4.88 7.40 11.07
CA GLY A 105 4.35 7.72 12.39
C GLY A 105 3.77 6.55 13.17
N LEU A 106 3.77 5.35 12.59
CA LEU A 106 3.42 4.14 13.32
C LEU A 106 4.55 3.78 14.29
N ASP A 107 4.35 4.06 15.56
CA ASP A 107 5.19 3.56 16.64
C ASP A 107 4.53 2.29 17.18
N SER A 108 5.08 1.13 16.82
CA SER A 108 4.54 -0.17 17.20
C SER A 108 4.44 -0.36 18.70
N SER A 109 5.22 0.37 19.49
CA SER A 109 5.16 0.33 20.95
C SER A 109 3.91 1.02 21.53
N LYS A 110 3.27 1.90 20.76
CA LYS A 110 2.07 2.66 21.17
C LYS A 110 0.77 2.08 20.63
N VAL A 111 0.85 1.15 19.68
CA VAL A 111 -0.33 0.50 19.08
C VAL A 111 -0.56 -0.83 19.75
N MET A 112 -1.59 -0.91 20.58
CA MET A 112 -2.04 -2.18 21.14
C MET A 112 -2.87 -2.92 20.11
N ARG A 113 -2.50 -4.18 19.86
CA ARG A 113 -3.25 -5.07 18.98
C ARG A 113 -4.07 -6.04 19.83
N ILE A 114 -5.25 -6.35 19.36
CA ILE A 114 -6.15 -7.32 19.98
C ILE A 114 -6.33 -8.52 19.04
N SER A 115 -6.32 -9.72 19.59
CA SER A 115 -6.61 -10.91 18.81
C SER A 115 -8.10 -11.03 18.50
N PRO A 116 -8.50 -11.70 17.39
CA PRO A 116 -9.91 -11.92 17.08
C PRO A 116 -10.69 -12.64 18.20
N GLY A 117 -10.02 -13.56 18.93
CA GLY A 117 -10.61 -14.27 20.06
C GLY A 117 -10.92 -13.37 21.25
N GLU A 118 -9.97 -12.49 21.61
CA GLU A 118 -10.14 -11.51 22.68
C GLU A 118 -11.22 -10.49 22.32
N LEU A 119 -11.18 -9.96 21.09
CA LEU A 119 -12.19 -9.03 20.60
C LEU A 119 -13.60 -9.62 20.70
N ARG A 120 -13.77 -10.88 20.26
CA ARG A 120 -15.05 -11.60 20.36
C ARG A 120 -15.54 -11.69 21.81
N ASN A 121 -14.63 -11.97 22.76
CA ASN A 121 -15.00 -12.06 24.17
C ASN A 121 -15.39 -10.70 24.75
N LYS A 122 -14.63 -9.65 24.44
CA LYS A 122 -14.94 -8.27 24.88
C LYS A 122 -16.25 -7.76 24.29
N LEU A 123 -16.53 -8.07 23.01
CA LEU A 123 -17.80 -7.74 22.38
C LEU A 123 -19.01 -8.39 23.08
N LYS A 124 -18.88 -9.67 23.45
CA LYS A 124 -19.93 -10.40 24.18
C LYS A 124 -20.22 -9.79 25.56
N ARG A 125 -19.22 -9.17 26.19
CA ARG A 125 -19.35 -8.51 27.49
C ARG A 125 -19.73 -7.02 27.39
N GLY A 126 -19.79 -6.48 26.16
CA GLY A 126 -20.11 -5.07 25.94
C GLY A 126 -18.99 -4.10 26.38
N GLU A 127 -17.75 -4.58 26.47
CA GLU A 127 -16.60 -3.81 26.96
C GLU A 127 -15.93 -2.95 25.89
N VAL A 128 -16.23 -3.19 24.61
CA VAL A 128 -15.57 -2.51 23.48
C VAL A 128 -16.59 -2.02 22.44
N THR A 129 -16.25 -0.94 21.80
CA THR A 129 -16.92 -0.48 20.58
C THR A 129 -15.94 -0.65 19.40
N VAL A 130 -16.38 -1.37 18.37
CA VAL A 130 -15.59 -1.54 17.15
C VAL A 130 -15.91 -0.44 16.15
N ILE A 131 -14.89 0.21 15.63
CA ILE A 131 -14.97 1.22 14.57
C ILE A 131 -14.34 0.63 13.33
N ASP A 132 -15.11 0.49 12.29
CA ASP A 132 -14.67 -0.04 11.00
C ASP A 132 -14.32 1.12 10.05
N LEU A 133 -13.07 1.17 9.64
CA LEU A 133 -12.49 2.18 8.74
C LEU A 133 -12.37 1.69 7.30
N ASN A 134 -13.03 0.58 6.98
CA ASN A 134 -13.07 0.04 5.63
C ASN A 134 -13.76 1.00 4.64
N TRP A 135 -13.65 0.72 3.36
CA TRP A 135 -14.48 1.38 2.33
C TRP A 135 -15.95 1.06 2.59
N SER A 136 -16.82 1.99 2.30
CA SER A 136 -18.27 1.81 2.52
C SER A 136 -18.82 0.53 1.88
N ARG A 137 -18.36 0.18 0.68
CA ARG A 137 -18.73 -1.06 0.00
C ARG A 137 -18.20 -2.29 0.75
N GLY A 138 -16.94 -2.32 1.16
CA GLY A 138 -16.38 -3.44 1.93
C GLY A 138 -17.09 -3.63 3.26
N TYR A 139 -17.41 -2.54 3.96
CA TYR A 139 -18.23 -2.60 5.17
C TYR A 139 -19.62 -3.19 4.90
N TYR A 140 -20.26 -2.81 3.79
CA TYR A 140 -21.57 -3.34 3.40
C TYR A 140 -21.51 -4.83 3.05
N GLU A 141 -20.47 -5.27 2.35
CA GLU A 141 -20.27 -6.67 1.97
C GLU A 141 -19.97 -7.58 3.17
N GLY A 142 -19.32 -7.04 4.22
CA GLY A 142 -19.07 -7.79 5.46
C GLY A 142 -18.26 -7.00 6.48
N HIS A 143 -18.74 -6.95 7.70
CA HIS A 143 -18.09 -6.29 8.83
C HIS A 143 -18.26 -7.07 10.13
N ILE A 144 -17.50 -6.76 11.14
CA ILE A 144 -17.63 -7.36 12.48
C ILE A 144 -19.01 -6.99 13.05
N PRO A 145 -19.81 -7.95 13.55
CA PRO A 145 -21.14 -7.68 14.10
C PRO A 145 -21.11 -6.53 15.13
N ASN A 146 -22.01 -5.56 14.97
CA ASN A 146 -22.10 -4.33 15.75
C ASN A 146 -20.96 -3.33 15.58
N ALA A 147 -20.01 -3.54 14.65
CA ALA A 147 -19.06 -2.52 14.28
C ALA A 147 -19.76 -1.30 13.69
N ARG A 148 -19.26 -0.12 14.00
CA ARG A 148 -19.74 1.15 13.47
C ARG A 148 -18.84 1.60 12.35
N PHE A 149 -19.44 1.90 11.21
CA PHE A 149 -18.70 2.49 10.09
C PHE A 149 -18.28 3.92 10.41
N ALA A 150 -17.03 4.26 10.13
CA ALA A 150 -16.54 5.64 10.20
C ALA A 150 -15.62 5.96 9.02
N ILE A 151 -15.63 7.21 8.60
CA ILE A 151 -14.75 7.72 7.55
C ILE A 151 -13.54 8.37 8.23
N ARG A 152 -12.33 7.91 7.91
CA ARG A 152 -11.08 8.38 8.53
C ARG A 152 -10.95 9.91 8.57
N SER A 153 -11.29 10.61 7.51
CA SER A 153 -11.21 12.09 7.45
C SER A 153 -12.27 12.81 8.30
N ARG A 154 -13.25 12.09 8.84
CA ARG A 154 -14.32 12.61 9.69
C ARG A 154 -14.35 11.94 11.07
N LEU A 155 -13.31 11.23 11.42
CA LEU A 155 -13.27 10.35 12.60
C LEU A 155 -13.59 11.12 13.90
N ASP A 156 -13.03 12.30 14.11
CA ASP A 156 -13.29 13.11 15.30
C ASP A 156 -14.78 13.42 15.48
N ALA A 157 -15.44 13.79 14.38
CA ALA A 157 -16.88 14.10 14.40
C ALA A 157 -17.73 12.84 14.63
N ASP A 158 -17.30 11.68 14.14
CA ASP A 158 -18.03 10.42 14.29
C ASP A 158 -17.79 9.82 15.69
N LEU A 159 -16.59 9.93 16.24
CA LEU A 159 -16.29 9.51 17.61
C LEU A 159 -17.05 10.34 18.67
N GLY A 160 -17.20 11.66 18.42
CA GLY A 160 -17.97 12.53 19.33
C GLY A 160 -19.46 12.17 19.46
N LYS A 161 -19.99 11.30 18.61
CA LYS A 161 -21.38 10.79 18.67
C LYS A 161 -21.49 9.46 19.42
N LEU A 162 -20.36 8.88 19.84
CA LEU A 162 -20.37 7.61 20.56
C LEU A 162 -20.76 7.85 22.01
N PRO A 163 -21.48 6.90 22.64
CA PRO A 163 -21.70 6.95 24.06
C PRO A 163 -20.36 6.91 24.81
N GLU A 164 -20.27 7.71 25.85
CA GLU A 164 -19.10 7.64 26.76
C GLU A 164 -19.10 6.26 27.39
N ALA A 165 -18.18 5.42 27.03
CA ALA A 165 -17.61 4.31 27.79
C ALA A 165 -17.11 3.19 26.90
N GLY A 166 -16.06 2.61 27.31
CA GLY A 166 -15.49 1.41 26.75
C GLY A 166 -14.25 1.69 25.91
N GLU A 167 -13.54 0.61 25.69
CA GLU A 167 -12.37 0.59 24.83
C GLU A 167 -12.80 0.70 23.36
N LEU A 168 -12.10 1.52 22.58
CA LEU A 168 -12.31 1.60 21.14
C LEU A 168 -11.34 0.65 20.44
N VAL A 169 -11.87 -0.16 19.54
CA VAL A 169 -11.09 -1.03 18.68
C VAL A 169 -11.31 -0.62 17.23
N PHE A 170 -10.26 -0.25 16.55
CA PHE A 170 -10.29 0.09 15.13
C PHE A 170 -9.99 -1.15 14.30
N THR A 171 -10.65 -1.27 13.15
CA THR A 171 -10.39 -2.31 12.17
C THR A 171 -10.35 -1.69 10.76
N SER A 172 -9.48 -2.22 9.92
CA SER A 172 -9.37 -1.90 8.50
C SER A 172 -8.90 -3.16 7.74
N PRO A 173 -9.06 -3.23 6.40
CA PRO A 173 -8.63 -4.38 5.62
C PRO A 173 -7.12 -4.64 5.66
N ASP A 174 -6.35 -3.60 5.86
CA ASP A 174 -4.88 -3.58 5.88
C ASP A 174 -4.28 -3.55 7.30
N GLY A 175 -5.10 -3.58 8.32
CA GLY A 175 -4.71 -3.62 9.74
C GLY A 175 -4.38 -2.27 10.33
#